data_ef29677d0fc8637d9209767423142d16
#
_entry.id   ef29677d0fc8637d9209767423142d16
#
_cell.length_a   1.000
_cell.length_b   1.000
_cell.length_c   1.000
_cell.angle_alpha   90.00
_cell.angle_beta   90.00
_cell.angle_gamma   90.00
#
_symmetry.space_group_name_H-M   'P 1'
#
loop_
_entity.id
_entity.type
_entity.pdbx_description
1 polymer ?
#
loop_
_entity_poly.entity_id
_entity_poly.type
_entity_poly.pdbx_seq_one_letter_code
_entity_poly.pdbx_strand_id
1 'polypeptide(L)'
;MKGITIGCDGAADLGDIAEKRGIVTEPLTVILGDRSGADGSEITPADIFAYYDETKKTPKTAAVSPERYAALFESMTRDGGEAVYICAAGVKSSCYDNAVMAAKDYPGVYVVDSQSLSAGIGLLALYADDLRQTGKYTAAEIAEKVTARRQAINLSLIVDNMTFLHKGGRCSGVAAFIASVLRIHISLKMHDGGQLDVRKKYIGSSSGAMAKYALDAAKSAESPDPKYVFLVHTTVSRENLDKVRDIFLSVHPDANIIERTAGATITAHTGKNAFAFIFFGSKE
;
A
#
# COMPACT_ATOMS: atom_id res chain seq x y z
N MET A 1 -28.33 11.75 9.88
CA MET A 1 -26.88 11.71 10.30
C MET A 1 -26.10 12.57 9.34
N LYS A 2 -25.09 13.29 9.80
CA LYS A 2 -24.14 14.00 8.94
C LYS A 2 -23.51 13.01 7.97
N GLY A 3 -23.27 13.42 6.72
CA GLY A 3 -22.57 12.56 5.75
C GLY A 3 -21.16 12.25 6.23
N ILE A 4 -20.72 10.99 6.12
CA ILE A 4 -19.34 10.58 6.43
C ILE A 4 -18.62 10.28 5.12
N THR A 5 -17.48 10.92 4.90
CA THR A 5 -16.61 10.68 3.75
C THR A 5 -15.41 9.83 4.18
N ILE A 6 -15.09 8.79 3.42
CA ILE A 6 -13.89 7.98 3.63
C ILE A 6 -12.83 8.43 2.62
N GLY A 7 -11.60 8.63 3.09
CA GLY A 7 -10.47 8.95 2.23
C GLY A 7 -9.19 8.23 2.65
N CYS A 8 -8.23 8.18 1.73
CA CYS A 8 -6.91 7.62 2.01
C CYS A 8 -5.83 8.20 1.08
N ASP A 9 -4.56 8.00 1.45
CA ASP A 9 -3.43 8.33 0.59
C ASP A 9 -3.49 7.53 -0.73
N GLY A 10 -3.13 8.16 -1.85
CA GLY A 10 -3.15 7.55 -3.18
C GLY A 10 -2.23 6.33 -3.34
N ALA A 11 -1.28 6.16 -2.41
CA ALA A 11 -0.46 4.95 -2.33
C ALA A 11 -1.23 3.69 -1.87
N ALA A 12 -2.56 3.73 -1.77
CA ALA A 12 -3.42 2.62 -1.35
C ALA A 12 -3.64 1.54 -2.43
N ASP A 13 -3.21 1.78 -3.66
CA ASP A 13 -3.33 0.86 -4.81
C ASP A 13 -4.75 0.29 -5.04
N LEU A 14 -5.80 1.06 -4.68
CA LEU A 14 -7.20 0.67 -4.87
C LEU A 14 -7.66 0.74 -6.34
N GLY A 15 -7.04 1.61 -7.14
CA GLY A 15 -7.45 1.86 -8.52
C GLY A 15 -8.93 2.25 -8.64
N ASP A 16 -9.64 1.64 -9.56
CA ASP A 16 -11.07 1.87 -9.82
C ASP A 16 -12.01 1.50 -8.65
N ILE A 17 -11.53 0.70 -7.69
CA ILE A 17 -12.32 0.37 -6.50
C ILE A 17 -12.58 1.62 -5.66
N ALA A 18 -11.62 2.53 -5.54
CA ALA A 18 -11.80 3.76 -4.78
C ALA A 18 -12.97 4.58 -5.35
N GLU A 19 -13.01 4.79 -6.66
CA GLU A 19 -14.08 5.52 -7.34
C GLU A 19 -15.44 4.82 -7.17
N LYS A 20 -15.51 3.50 -7.42
CA LYS A 20 -16.74 2.71 -7.29
C LYS A 20 -17.31 2.72 -5.87
N ARG A 21 -16.47 2.90 -4.87
CA ARG A 21 -16.86 2.95 -3.44
C ARG A 21 -17.01 4.39 -2.92
N GLY A 22 -16.74 5.40 -3.74
CA GLY A 22 -16.75 6.80 -3.30
C GLY A 22 -15.70 7.11 -2.24
N ILE A 23 -14.56 6.40 -2.28
CA ILE A 23 -13.41 6.65 -1.41
C ILE A 23 -12.53 7.70 -2.07
N VAL A 24 -12.29 8.80 -1.38
CA VAL A 24 -11.45 9.90 -1.86
C VAL A 24 -9.98 9.52 -1.70
N THR A 25 -9.18 9.73 -2.75
CA THR A 25 -7.74 9.43 -2.72
C THR A 25 -6.93 10.69 -2.99
N GLU A 26 -5.90 10.94 -2.18
CA GLU A 26 -4.96 12.06 -2.37
C GLU A 26 -3.60 11.54 -2.84
N PRO A 27 -3.18 11.82 -4.09
CA PRO A 27 -1.95 11.28 -4.64
C PRO A 27 -0.72 11.90 -4.00
N LEU A 28 0.31 11.07 -3.75
CA LEU A 28 1.64 11.55 -3.36
C LEU A 28 2.35 12.15 -4.58
N THR A 29 3.42 12.90 -4.33
CA THR A 29 4.27 13.43 -5.40
C THR A 29 5.40 12.47 -5.71
N VAL A 30 5.61 12.16 -6.99
CA VAL A 30 6.75 11.38 -7.49
C VAL A 30 7.74 12.34 -8.17
N ILE A 31 9.03 12.10 -7.99
CA ILE A 31 10.13 12.99 -8.45
C ILE A 31 11.11 12.17 -9.28
N LEU A 32 11.29 12.59 -10.53
CA LEU A 32 12.18 11.99 -11.53
C LEU A 32 13.23 13.04 -11.97
N GLY A 33 14.28 13.23 -11.17
CA GLY A 33 15.25 14.31 -11.39
C GLY A 33 14.61 15.68 -11.19
N ASP A 34 14.52 16.48 -12.25
CA ASP A 34 13.93 17.82 -12.24
C ASP A 34 12.42 17.82 -12.55
N ARG A 35 11.85 16.68 -12.97
CA ARG A 35 10.41 16.51 -13.18
C ARG A 35 9.76 15.96 -11.91
N SER A 36 8.68 16.57 -11.49
CA SER A 36 7.84 16.07 -10.40
C SER A 36 6.36 16.14 -10.78
N GLY A 37 5.55 15.25 -10.23
CA GLY A 37 4.12 15.22 -10.53
C GLY A 37 3.35 14.27 -9.61
N ALA A 38 2.03 14.33 -9.70
CA ALA A 38 1.11 13.49 -8.94
C ALA A 38 1.16 12.03 -9.41
N ASP A 39 1.17 11.10 -8.45
CA ASP A 39 1.10 9.66 -8.71
C ASP A 39 -0.15 9.30 -9.52
N GLY A 40 0.05 8.60 -10.63
CA GLY A 40 -0.98 8.04 -11.50
C GLY A 40 -1.49 8.99 -12.57
N SER A 41 -1.65 10.29 -12.29
CA SER A 41 -2.17 11.26 -13.26
C SER A 41 -1.07 11.95 -14.07
N GLU A 42 0.08 12.26 -13.47
CA GLU A 42 1.17 12.99 -14.11
C GLU A 42 2.45 12.14 -14.24
N ILE A 43 2.67 11.23 -13.31
CA ILE A 43 3.77 10.27 -13.34
C ILE A 43 3.23 8.87 -13.11
N THR A 44 3.53 7.98 -14.05
CA THR A 44 3.11 6.58 -14.06
C THR A 44 4.26 5.64 -13.69
N PRO A 45 4.00 4.37 -13.35
CA PRO A 45 5.04 3.35 -13.22
C PRO A 45 5.95 3.22 -14.45
N ALA A 46 5.41 3.42 -15.66
CA ALA A 46 6.20 3.38 -16.90
C ALA A 46 7.23 4.51 -16.95
N ASP A 47 6.88 5.73 -16.53
CA ASP A 47 7.81 6.87 -16.44
C ASP A 47 8.97 6.57 -15.48
N ILE A 48 8.70 5.90 -14.36
CA ILE A 48 9.72 5.49 -13.38
C ILE A 48 10.74 4.55 -14.02
N PHE A 49 10.27 3.56 -14.77
CA PHE A 49 11.15 2.59 -15.40
C PHE A 49 11.94 3.21 -16.54
N ALA A 50 11.33 4.07 -17.36
CA ALA A 50 12.02 4.81 -18.40
C ALA A 50 13.13 5.70 -17.82
N TYR A 51 12.82 6.47 -16.78
CA TYR A 51 13.78 7.32 -16.07
C TYR A 51 14.96 6.52 -15.50
N TYR A 52 14.68 5.37 -14.86
CA TYR A 52 15.74 4.51 -14.33
C TYR A 52 16.59 3.86 -15.42
N ASP A 53 15.95 3.40 -16.50
CA ASP A 53 16.67 2.75 -17.60
C ASP A 53 17.60 3.74 -18.33
N GLU A 54 17.20 5.01 -18.45
CA GLU A 54 18.00 6.09 -19.05
C GLU A 54 19.11 6.59 -18.12
N THR A 55 18.76 6.95 -16.88
CA THR A 55 19.66 7.71 -15.98
C THR A 55 20.41 6.86 -14.98
N LYS A 56 19.94 5.63 -14.71
CA LYS A 56 20.37 4.74 -13.59
C LYS A 56 20.15 5.37 -12.21
N LYS A 57 19.39 6.46 -12.11
CA LYS A 57 19.00 7.11 -10.86
C LYS A 57 17.64 6.58 -10.41
N THR A 58 17.50 6.32 -9.12
CA THR A 58 16.20 5.93 -8.55
C THR A 58 15.30 7.15 -8.39
N PRO A 59 13.99 6.99 -8.60
CA PRO A 59 13.01 8.04 -8.31
C PRO A 59 12.97 8.35 -6.81
N LYS A 60 12.36 9.49 -6.47
CA LYS A 60 12.02 9.86 -5.09
C LYS A 60 10.52 10.10 -4.99
N THR A 61 10.01 10.12 -3.76
CA THR A 61 8.63 10.50 -3.48
C THR A 61 8.60 11.55 -2.39
N ALA A 62 7.59 12.41 -2.43
CA ALA A 62 7.32 13.37 -1.35
C ALA A 62 5.90 13.13 -0.80
N ALA A 63 5.77 13.29 0.51
CA ALA A 63 4.49 13.23 1.19
C ALA A 63 3.56 14.36 0.73
N VAL A 64 2.27 14.15 0.88
CA VAL A 64 1.26 15.21 0.72
C VAL A 64 1.53 16.30 1.76
N SER A 65 1.48 17.58 1.34
CA SER A 65 1.74 18.70 2.25
C SER A 65 0.53 19.01 3.13
N PRO A 66 0.73 19.68 4.29
CA PRO A 66 -0.38 20.09 5.15
C PRO A 66 -1.42 20.95 4.42
N GLU A 67 -0.99 21.81 3.49
CA GLU A 67 -1.89 22.68 2.73
C GLU A 67 -2.78 21.88 1.78
N ARG A 68 -2.24 20.84 1.13
CA ARG A 68 -3.02 19.92 0.29
C ARG A 68 -4.03 19.14 1.11
N TYR A 69 -3.63 18.65 2.29
CA TYR A 69 -4.55 18.00 3.22
C TYR A 69 -5.63 18.96 3.72
N ALA A 70 -5.31 20.20 4.03
CA ALA A 70 -6.29 21.21 4.43
C ALA A 70 -7.37 21.41 3.37
N ALA A 71 -6.97 21.63 2.11
CA ALA A 71 -7.90 21.77 0.99
C ALA A 71 -8.76 20.52 0.77
N LEU A 72 -8.15 19.32 0.93
CA LEU A 72 -8.86 18.05 0.86
C LEU A 72 -9.89 17.92 1.98
N PHE A 73 -9.52 18.19 3.23
CA PHE A 73 -10.39 18.06 4.41
C PHE A 73 -11.53 19.07 4.37
N GLU A 74 -11.29 20.28 3.87
CA GLU A 74 -12.35 21.24 3.59
C GLU A 74 -13.39 20.66 2.62
N SER A 75 -12.94 20.00 1.54
CA SER A 75 -13.83 19.38 0.57
C SER A 75 -14.59 18.18 1.15
N MET A 76 -13.92 17.35 1.97
CA MET A 76 -14.51 16.14 2.56
C MET A 76 -15.53 16.44 3.67
N THR A 77 -15.41 17.59 4.34
CA THR A 77 -16.30 18.01 5.45
C THR A 77 -17.28 19.10 5.03
N ARG A 78 -17.41 19.35 3.72
CA ARG A 78 -18.38 20.33 3.19
C ARG A 78 -19.76 20.07 3.74
N ASP A 79 -20.53 21.12 3.94
CA ASP A 79 -21.92 21.09 4.47
C ASP A 79 -22.03 20.46 5.87
N GLY A 80 -20.97 20.53 6.65
CA GLY A 80 -20.92 20.03 8.04
C GLY A 80 -20.82 18.51 8.12
N GLY A 81 -20.35 17.85 7.06
CA GLY A 81 -20.00 16.42 7.05
C GLY A 81 -18.83 16.09 7.97
N GLU A 82 -18.56 14.81 8.13
CA GLU A 82 -17.39 14.28 8.85
C GLU A 82 -16.57 13.39 7.93
N ALA A 83 -15.29 13.19 8.26
CA ALA A 83 -14.40 12.36 7.43
C ALA A 83 -13.54 11.43 8.28
N VAL A 84 -13.27 10.24 7.73
CA VAL A 84 -12.21 9.34 8.21
C VAL A 84 -11.16 9.23 7.13
N TYR A 85 -9.93 9.59 7.44
CA TYR A 85 -8.83 9.60 6.49
C TYR A 85 -7.70 8.67 6.92
N ILE A 86 -7.31 7.74 6.03
CA ILE A 86 -6.32 6.70 6.31
C ILE A 86 -5.00 7.04 5.58
N CYS A 87 -3.95 7.31 6.36
CA CYS A 87 -2.63 7.65 5.85
C CYS A 87 -1.72 6.42 5.71
N ALA A 88 -0.72 6.52 4.84
CA ALA A 88 0.42 5.62 4.84
C ALA A 88 1.13 5.62 6.21
N ALA A 89 1.81 4.50 6.54
CA ALA A 89 2.50 4.33 7.81
C ALA A 89 3.40 5.54 8.16
N GLY A 90 3.16 6.16 9.32
CA GLY A 90 3.88 7.36 9.77
C GLY A 90 5.39 7.14 9.90
N VAL A 91 5.84 5.91 10.20
CA VAL A 91 7.27 5.55 10.22
C VAL A 91 7.91 5.46 8.82
N LYS A 92 7.13 5.53 7.73
CA LYS A 92 7.61 5.46 6.34
C LYS A 92 7.39 6.74 5.56
N SER A 93 6.46 7.58 5.98
CA SER A 93 6.07 8.81 5.28
C SER A 93 5.60 9.87 6.27
N SER A 94 5.89 11.14 6.00
CA SER A 94 5.34 12.26 6.76
C SER A 94 3.85 12.54 6.45
N CYS A 95 3.19 11.72 5.63
CA CYS A 95 1.77 11.90 5.30
C CYS A 95 0.90 11.96 6.55
N TYR A 96 1.10 11.03 7.50
CA TYR A 96 0.32 11.01 8.74
C TYR A 96 0.49 12.28 9.57
N ASP A 97 1.74 12.69 9.82
CA ASP A 97 2.01 13.91 10.62
C ASP A 97 1.44 15.16 9.94
N ASN A 98 1.58 15.28 8.61
CA ASN A 98 1.05 16.38 7.83
C ASN A 98 -0.50 16.40 7.85
N ALA A 99 -1.13 15.24 7.73
CA ALA A 99 -2.59 15.11 7.81
C ALA A 99 -3.11 15.46 9.21
N VAL A 100 -2.45 14.99 10.27
CA VAL A 100 -2.79 15.36 11.66
C VAL A 100 -2.63 16.86 11.90
N MET A 101 -1.58 17.46 11.32
CA MET A 101 -1.38 18.92 11.41
C MET A 101 -2.55 19.68 10.76
N ALA A 102 -2.94 19.30 9.53
CA ALA A 102 -4.05 19.92 8.82
C ALA A 102 -5.40 19.70 9.52
N ALA A 103 -5.62 18.51 10.08
CA ALA A 103 -6.89 18.16 10.73
C ALA A 103 -7.22 18.99 11.98
N LYS A 104 -6.26 19.71 12.56
CA LYS A 104 -6.50 20.59 13.72
C LYS A 104 -7.56 21.66 13.45
N ASP A 105 -7.66 22.12 12.22
CA ASP A 105 -8.62 23.14 11.78
C ASP A 105 -9.97 22.53 11.32
N TYR A 106 -10.07 21.20 11.31
CA TYR A 106 -11.24 20.44 10.83
C TYR A 106 -11.70 19.40 11.88
N PRO A 107 -12.42 19.81 12.93
CA PRO A 107 -12.76 18.93 14.07
C PRO A 107 -13.64 17.73 13.70
N GLY A 108 -14.21 17.70 12.49
CA GLY A 108 -14.95 16.55 11.94
C GLY A 108 -14.08 15.55 11.18
N VAL A 109 -12.75 15.75 11.12
CA VAL A 109 -11.81 14.85 10.42
C VAL A 109 -11.05 13.98 11.42
N TYR A 110 -11.13 12.69 11.23
CA TYR A 110 -10.46 11.66 12.02
C TYR A 110 -9.36 11.00 11.19
N VAL A 111 -8.10 11.29 11.52
CA VAL A 111 -6.94 10.78 10.80
C VAL A 111 -6.44 9.50 11.45
N VAL A 112 -6.23 8.45 10.62
CA VAL A 112 -5.74 7.14 11.06
C VAL A 112 -4.39 6.84 10.42
N ASP A 113 -3.38 6.53 11.25
CA ASP A 113 -2.15 5.90 10.79
C ASP A 113 -2.44 4.43 10.48
N SER A 114 -2.37 4.05 9.22
CA SER A 114 -2.59 2.66 8.82
C SER A 114 -1.53 1.70 9.35
N GLN A 115 -0.35 2.19 9.70
CA GLN A 115 0.84 1.38 9.94
C GLN A 115 1.09 0.39 8.79
N SER A 116 0.68 0.75 7.58
CA SER A 116 0.77 -0.09 6.39
C SER A 116 1.10 0.71 5.14
N LEU A 117 1.24 0.02 4.02
CA LEU A 117 1.54 0.55 2.69
C LEU A 117 0.66 -0.13 1.65
N SER A 118 0.59 0.45 0.44
CA SER A 118 -0.10 -0.17 -0.70
C SER A 118 -1.53 -0.58 -0.34
N ALA A 119 -2.01 -1.71 -0.82
CA ALA A 119 -3.36 -2.21 -0.53
C ALA A 119 -3.62 -2.48 0.97
N GLY A 120 -2.63 -2.40 1.86
CA GLY A 120 -2.87 -2.41 3.30
C GLY A 120 -3.60 -1.15 3.78
N ILE A 121 -3.26 0.02 3.20
CA ILE A 121 -4.04 1.26 3.38
C ILE A 121 -5.44 1.05 2.77
N GLY A 122 -5.48 0.47 1.56
CA GLY A 122 -6.71 0.19 0.83
C GLY A 122 -7.69 -0.73 1.59
N LEU A 123 -7.19 -1.78 2.23
CA LEU A 123 -7.99 -2.68 3.08
C LEU A 123 -8.68 -1.92 4.21
N LEU A 124 -7.95 -1.03 4.89
CA LEU A 124 -8.52 -0.21 5.97
C LEU A 124 -9.56 0.79 5.44
N ALA A 125 -9.31 1.38 4.27
CA ALA A 125 -10.27 2.28 3.62
C ALA A 125 -11.55 1.54 3.21
N LEU A 126 -11.44 0.32 2.67
CA LEU A 126 -12.60 -0.54 2.37
C LEU A 126 -13.35 -0.95 3.63
N TYR A 127 -12.63 -1.31 4.70
CA TYR A 127 -13.25 -1.64 5.98
C TYR A 127 -13.97 -0.44 6.59
N ALA A 128 -13.38 0.76 6.54
CA ALA A 128 -14.02 2.00 6.97
C ALA A 128 -15.32 2.26 6.18
N ASP A 129 -15.27 2.06 4.86
CA ASP A 129 -16.45 2.23 4.01
C ASP A 129 -17.52 1.16 4.27
N ASP A 130 -17.14 -0.09 4.50
CA ASP A 130 -18.09 -1.14 4.91
C ASP A 130 -18.81 -0.75 6.21
N LEU A 131 -18.09 -0.22 7.21
CA LEU A 131 -18.69 0.28 8.46
C LEU A 131 -19.62 1.48 8.21
N ARG A 132 -19.18 2.44 7.39
CA ARG A 132 -19.99 3.62 6.99
C ARG A 132 -21.31 3.20 6.35
N GLN A 133 -21.29 2.22 5.46
CA GLN A 133 -22.47 1.74 4.76
C GLN A 133 -23.49 1.07 5.68
N THR A 134 -23.08 0.57 6.85
CA THR A 134 -24.04 0.04 7.83
C THR A 134 -24.94 1.13 8.43
N GLY A 135 -24.51 2.40 8.40
CA GLY A 135 -25.22 3.52 9.04
C GLY A 135 -25.26 3.46 10.57
N LYS A 136 -24.49 2.57 11.20
CA LYS A 136 -24.55 2.31 12.65
C LYS A 136 -23.51 3.07 13.47
N TYR A 137 -22.49 3.61 12.82
CA TYR A 137 -21.30 4.18 13.48
C TYR A 137 -21.11 5.65 13.11
N THR A 138 -20.64 6.43 14.06
CA THR A 138 -20.11 7.78 13.84
C THR A 138 -18.73 7.71 13.19
N ALA A 139 -18.25 8.83 12.64
CA ALA A 139 -16.90 8.89 12.06
C ALA A 139 -15.82 8.58 13.09
N ALA A 140 -15.97 9.04 14.33
CA ALA A 140 -15.06 8.72 15.45
C ALA A 140 -14.99 7.22 15.72
N GLU A 141 -16.14 6.55 15.83
CA GLU A 141 -16.20 5.09 16.05
C GLU A 141 -15.63 4.30 14.88
N ILE A 142 -15.84 4.76 13.64
CA ILE A 142 -15.22 4.15 12.45
C ILE A 142 -13.70 4.28 12.55
N ALA A 143 -13.16 5.45 12.85
CA ALA A 143 -11.72 5.67 12.98
C ALA A 143 -11.10 4.81 14.10
N GLU A 144 -11.79 4.65 15.23
CA GLU A 144 -11.37 3.77 16.33
C GLU A 144 -11.32 2.30 15.89
N LYS A 145 -12.38 1.81 15.22
CA LYS A 145 -12.44 0.44 14.71
C LYS A 145 -11.38 0.17 13.63
N VAL A 146 -11.14 1.11 12.74
CA VAL A 146 -10.08 1.04 11.71
C VAL A 146 -8.70 0.99 12.38
N THR A 147 -8.48 1.82 13.40
CA THR A 147 -7.24 1.83 14.18
C THR A 147 -6.98 0.49 14.86
N ALA A 148 -8.00 -0.14 15.43
CA ALA A 148 -7.88 -1.47 16.01
C ALA A 148 -7.62 -2.55 14.93
N ARG A 149 -8.35 -2.49 13.80
CA ARG A 149 -8.28 -3.49 12.72
C ARG A 149 -6.93 -3.53 12.00
N ARG A 150 -6.14 -2.44 12.02
CA ARG A 150 -4.82 -2.38 11.36
C ARG A 150 -3.86 -3.49 11.82
N GLN A 151 -4.00 -3.97 13.05
CA GLN A 151 -3.17 -5.05 13.61
C GLN A 151 -3.41 -6.41 12.92
N ALA A 152 -4.54 -6.56 12.23
CA ALA A 152 -4.87 -7.77 11.47
C ALA A 152 -4.29 -7.76 10.05
N ILE A 153 -3.68 -6.66 9.58
CA ILE A 153 -3.11 -6.62 8.23
C ILE A 153 -1.90 -7.55 8.14
N ASN A 154 -1.96 -8.48 7.20
CA ASN A 154 -0.82 -9.28 6.79
C ASN A 154 -0.33 -8.73 5.45
N LEU A 155 0.85 -8.12 5.43
CA LEU A 155 1.51 -7.61 4.24
C LEU A 155 2.87 -8.26 4.11
N SER A 156 3.07 -8.99 3.03
CA SER A 156 4.38 -9.50 2.64
C SER A 156 4.59 -9.31 1.15
N LEU A 157 5.84 -9.13 0.73
CA LEU A 157 6.20 -8.93 -0.68
C LEU A 157 7.51 -9.62 -1.00
N ILE A 158 7.74 -9.86 -2.30
CA ILE A 158 9.02 -10.27 -2.85
C ILE A 158 9.49 -9.23 -3.86
N VAL A 159 10.77 -8.98 -3.89
CA VAL A 159 11.43 -8.06 -4.84
C VAL A 159 12.62 -8.73 -5.51
N ASP A 160 12.81 -8.42 -6.79
CA ASP A 160 13.98 -8.84 -7.57
C ASP A 160 15.17 -7.90 -7.37
N ASN A 161 14.91 -6.61 -7.21
CA ASN A 161 15.94 -5.59 -7.13
C ASN A 161 15.80 -4.73 -5.87
N MET A 162 16.76 -4.87 -4.97
CA MET A 162 16.79 -4.14 -3.71
C MET A 162 17.27 -2.69 -3.83
N THR A 163 17.76 -2.28 -5.01
CA THR A 163 18.30 -0.93 -5.22
C THR A 163 17.25 0.16 -4.93
N PHE A 164 16.02 -0.05 -5.39
CA PHE A 164 14.92 0.89 -5.17
C PHE A 164 14.56 1.02 -3.68
N LEU A 165 14.42 -0.09 -2.99
CA LEU A 165 14.14 -0.11 -1.54
C LEU A 165 15.26 0.52 -0.72
N HIS A 166 16.51 0.19 -1.05
CA HIS A 166 17.67 0.73 -0.33
C HIS A 166 17.81 2.24 -0.51
N LYS A 167 17.87 2.68 -1.77
CA LYS A 167 18.03 4.11 -2.08
C LYS A 167 16.80 4.93 -1.69
N GLY A 168 15.62 4.31 -1.65
CA GLY A 168 14.39 4.89 -1.14
C GLY A 168 14.38 5.05 0.38
N GLY A 169 15.25 4.34 1.12
CA GLY A 169 15.36 4.45 2.59
C GLY A 169 14.20 3.87 3.40
N ARG A 170 13.27 3.13 2.79
CA ARG A 170 12.08 2.58 3.47
C ARG A 170 12.28 1.18 4.04
N CYS A 171 13.43 0.57 3.76
CA CYS A 171 13.85 -0.70 4.37
C CYS A 171 15.37 -0.71 4.59
N SER A 172 15.81 -0.49 5.82
CA SER A 172 17.25 -0.46 6.16
C SER A 172 17.91 -1.83 6.08
N GLY A 173 17.17 -2.90 6.37
CA GLY A 173 17.68 -4.28 6.37
C GLY A 173 18.13 -4.80 5.00
N VAL A 174 17.74 -4.16 3.89
CA VAL A 174 18.13 -4.60 2.53
C VAL A 174 19.55 -4.19 2.14
N ALA A 175 20.19 -3.26 2.86
CA ALA A 175 21.55 -2.78 2.56
C ALA A 175 22.58 -3.92 2.46
N ALA A 176 22.48 -4.90 3.33
CA ALA A 176 23.37 -6.06 3.37
C ALA A 176 23.28 -6.97 2.12
N PHE A 177 22.23 -6.80 1.29
CA PHE A 177 21.97 -7.67 0.14
C PHE A 177 22.25 -7.03 -1.22
N ILE A 178 22.60 -5.74 -1.25
CA ILE A 178 22.83 -5.00 -2.52
C ILE A 178 24.05 -5.53 -3.27
N ALA A 179 25.08 -5.93 -2.54
CA ALA A 179 26.31 -6.48 -3.11
C ALA A 179 26.23 -7.99 -3.39
N SER A 180 25.10 -8.63 -3.13
CA SER A 180 24.98 -10.08 -3.28
C SER A 180 24.72 -10.49 -4.72
N VAL A 181 25.36 -11.58 -5.08
CA VAL A 181 25.43 -12.26 -6.37
C VAL A 181 24.06 -12.39 -7.06
N LEU A 182 24.09 -12.32 -8.41
CA LEU A 182 23.01 -12.66 -9.34
C LEU A 182 22.11 -13.81 -8.86
N ARG A 183 20.77 -13.62 -8.94
CA ARG A 183 19.72 -14.60 -8.63
C ARG A 183 19.34 -14.75 -7.14
N ILE A 184 19.51 -13.70 -6.33
CA ILE A 184 18.91 -13.66 -4.98
C ILE A 184 17.68 -12.72 -5.01
N HIS A 185 16.55 -13.26 -4.57
CA HIS A 185 15.29 -12.54 -4.41
C HIS A 185 14.96 -12.48 -2.92
N ILE A 186 14.51 -11.33 -2.45
CA ILE A 186 14.28 -11.11 -1.03
C ILE A 186 12.78 -10.95 -0.78
N SER A 187 12.25 -11.72 0.16
CA SER A 187 10.94 -11.40 0.71
C SER A 187 11.05 -10.54 1.95
N LEU A 188 10.08 -9.64 2.06
CA LEU A 188 9.92 -8.70 3.16
C LEU A 188 8.56 -8.93 3.79
N LYS A 189 8.45 -8.65 5.09
CA LYS A 189 7.19 -8.67 5.83
C LYS A 189 7.06 -7.38 6.62
N MET A 190 5.85 -6.84 6.64
CA MET A 190 5.50 -5.73 7.51
C MET A 190 5.17 -6.25 8.89
N HIS A 191 5.71 -5.59 9.90
CA HIS A 191 5.47 -5.84 11.32
C HIS A 191 4.64 -4.73 11.95
N ASP A 192 4.21 -4.95 13.18
CA ASP A 192 3.47 -3.98 13.96
C ASP A 192 4.24 -2.64 14.02
N GLY A 193 3.51 -1.52 13.92
CA GLY A 193 4.08 -0.18 13.81
C GLY A 193 4.54 0.21 12.40
N GLY A 194 4.31 -0.63 11.36
CA GLY A 194 4.62 -0.30 9.97
C GLY A 194 6.08 -0.48 9.58
N GLN A 195 6.86 -1.23 10.35
CA GLN A 195 8.24 -1.58 9.98
C GLN A 195 8.27 -2.69 8.94
N LEU A 196 9.16 -2.54 7.94
CA LEU A 196 9.33 -3.51 6.86
C LEU A 196 10.70 -4.18 7.00
N ASP A 197 10.72 -5.49 7.26
CA ASP A 197 11.93 -6.26 7.51
C ASP A 197 12.11 -7.40 6.52
N VAL A 198 13.38 -7.77 6.30
CA VAL A 198 13.76 -8.93 5.49
C VAL A 198 13.32 -10.20 6.21
N ARG A 199 12.52 -11.03 5.50
CA ARG A 199 12.03 -12.30 6.04
C ARG A 199 12.84 -13.50 5.56
N LYS A 200 13.01 -13.63 4.23
CA LYS A 200 13.63 -14.83 3.64
C LYS A 200 14.31 -14.51 2.31
N LYS A 201 15.35 -15.27 2.01
CA LYS A 201 16.05 -15.26 0.72
C LYS A 201 15.59 -16.44 -0.14
N TYR A 202 15.37 -16.18 -1.42
CA TYR A 202 15.11 -17.21 -2.41
C TYR A 202 16.22 -17.17 -3.47
N ILE A 203 16.77 -18.31 -3.79
CA ILE A 203 17.84 -18.45 -4.79
C ILE A 203 17.29 -19.16 -6.00
N GLY A 204 17.62 -18.67 -7.21
CA GLY A 204 17.26 -19.28 -8.47
C GLY A 204 16.68 -18.30 -9.48
N SER A 205 15.86 -18.78 -10.41
CA SER A 205 15.15 -17.91 -11.38
C SER A 205 14.08 -17.08 -10.68
N SER A 206 13.76 -15.90 -11.23
CA SER A 206 12.70 -15.01 -10.72
C SER A 206 11.37 -15.77 -10.60
N SER A 207 10.94 -16.49 -11.65
CA SER A 207 9.71 -17.30 -11.60
C SER A 207 9.72 -18.37 -10.51
N GLY A 208 10.85 -19.08 -10.32
CA GLY A 208 10.99 -20.07 -9.26
C GLY A 208 10.96 -19.47 -7.86
N ALA A 209 11.59 -18.32 -7.67
CA ALA A 209 11.57 -17.56 -6.41
C ALA A 209 10.18 -17.05 -6.07
N MET A 210 9.47 -16.48 -7.06
CA MET A 210 8.09 -16.01 -6.94
C MET A 210 7.15 -17.16 -6.52
N ALA A 211 7.25 -18.32 -7.15
CA ALA A 211 6.44 -19.48 -6.82
C ALA A 211 6.68 -19.98 -5.38
N LYS A 212 7.95 -20.07 -4.96
CA LYS A 212 8.31 -20.47 -3.60
C LYS A 212 7.81 -19.46 -2.56
N TYR A 213 7.96 -18.15 -2.86
CA TYR A 213 7.45 -17.12 -1.99
C TYR A 213 5.92 -17.17 -1.88
N ALA A 214 5.20 -17.34 -3.00
CA ALA A 214 3.74 -17.43 -3.00
C ALA A 214 3.25 -18.59 -2.11
N LEU A 215 3.92 -19.76 -2.18
CA LEU A 215 3.60 -20.91 -1.34
C LEU A 215 3.90 -20.63 0.14
N ASP A 216 5.03 -19.99 0.44
CA ASP A 216 5.38 -19.60 1.81
C ASP A 216 4.40 -18.57 2.37
N ALA A 217 3.99 -17.58 1.56
CA ALA A 217 3.01 -16.57 1.93
C ALA A 217 1.64 -17.21 2.22
N ALA A 218 1.16 -18.09 1.32
CA ALA A 218 -0.10 -18.81 1.49
C ALA A 218 -0.10 -19.68 2.75
N LYS A 219 0.95 -20.50 2.97
CA LYS A 219 1.06 -21.37 4.15
C LYS A 219 1.19 -20.61 5.47
N SER A 220 1.72 -19.39 5.44
CA SER A 220 1.85 -18.55 6.63
C SER A 220 0.64 -17.64 6.87
N ALA A 221 -0.34 -17.67 5.98
CA ALA A 221 -1.60 -16.95 6.13
C ALA A 221 -2.52 -17.78 7.05
N GLU A 222 -2.58 -17.37 8.32
CA GLU A 222 -3.53 -17.97 9.26
C GLU A 222 -4.91 -17.37 9.00
N SER A 223 -5.84 -18.19 8.44
CA SER A 223 -7.24 -17.83 8.17
C SER A 223 -7.40 -16.41 7.56
N PRO A 224 -6.95 -16.20 6.32
CA PRO A 224 -7.14 -14.90 5.68
C PRO A 224 -8.63 -14.61 5.52
N ASP A 225 -9.02 -13.35 5.76
CA ASP A 225 -10.38 -12.92 5.44
C ASP A 225 -10.60 -13.08 3.92
N PRO A 226 -11.51 -13.97 3.49
CA PRO A 226 -11.66 -14.29 2.07
C PRO A 226 -12.22 -13.14 1.24
N LYS A 227 -12.78 -12.12 1.88
CA LYS A 227 -13.46 -11.01 1.20
C LYS A 227 -12.50 -10.18 0.34
N TYR A 228 -11.31 -9.91 0.86
CA TYR A 228 -10.33 -9.07 0.20
C TYR A 228 -8.90 -9.62 0.38
N VAL A 229 -8.40 -10.31 -0.63
CA VAL A 229 -6.99 -10.71 -0.73
C VAL A 229 -6.37 -9.98 -1.92
N PHE A 230 -5.55 -9.00 -1.66
CA PHE A 230 -4.90 -8.25 -2.73
C PHE A 230 -3.61 -8.94 -3.19
N LEU A 231 -3.48 -9.11 -4.51
CA LEU A 231 -2.26 -9.42 -5.22
C LEU A 231 -1.81 -8.14 -5.94
N VAL A 232 -0.93 -7.38 -5.30
CA VAL A 232 -0.41 -6.13 -5.86
C VAL A 232 0.93 -6.41 -6.52
N HIS A 233 1.13 -5.95 -7.75
CA HIS A 233 2.36 -6.22 -8.50
C HIS A 233 2.85 -5.00 -9.31
N THR A 234 4.12 -5.02 -9.70
CA THR A 234 4.71 -4.09 -10.67
C THR A 234 4.74 -4.76 -12.06
N THR A 235 5.89 -4.87 -12.73
CA THR A 235 6.05 -5.47 -14.08
C THR A 235 6.19 -7.00 -14.06
N VAL A 236 5.35 -7.70 -13.31
CA VAL A 236 5.35 -9.18 -13.29
C VAL A 236 4.61 -9.70 -14.52
N SER A 237 5.15 -10.73 -15.19
CA SER A 237 4.51 -11.33 -16.37
C SER A 237 3.18 -12.00 -16.03
N ARG A 238 2.24 -12.02 -16.99
CA ARG A 238 0.93 -12.66 -16.80
C ARG A 238 1.06 -14.12 -16.35
N GLU A 239 1.97 -14.88 -16.98
CA GLU A 239 2.25 -16.28 -16.61
C GLU A 239 2.64 -16.43 -15.13
N ASN A 240 3.53 -15.56 -14.64
CA ASN A 240 3.93 -15.60 -13.23
C ASN A 240 2.81 -15.15 -12.30
N LEU A 241 2.00 -14.17 -12.68
CA LEU A 241 0.84 -13.72 -11.88
C LEU A 241 -0.21 -14.84 -11.76
N ASP A 242 -0.55 -15.51 -12.85
CA ASP A 242 -1.48 -16.64 -12.84
C ASP A 242 -0.93 -17.75 -11.95
N LYS A 243 0.34 -18.11 -12.10
CA LYS A 243 1.00 -19.13 -11.28
C LYS A 243 0.98 -18.81 -9.79
N VAL A 244 1.31 -17.60 -9.39
CA VAL A 244 1.34 -17.25 -7.95
C VAL A 244 -0.06 -17.15 -7.37
N ARG A 245 -1.05 -16.70 -8.16
CA ARG A 245 -2.47 -16.73 -7.79
C ARG A 245 -2.96 -18.15 -7.55
N ASP A 246 -2.70 -19.07 -8.49
CA ASP A 246 -3.13 -20.46 -8.39
C ASP A 246 -2.48 -21.17 -7.20
N ILE A 247 -1.20 -20.87 -6.90
CA ILE A 247 -0.53 -21.37 -5.70
C ILE A 247 -1.24 -20.89 -4.43
N PHE A 248 -1.61 -19.60 -4.34
CA PHE A 248 -2.32 -19.09 -3.17
C PHE A 248 -3.70 -19.73 -3.02
N LEU A 249 -4.45 -19.84 -4.12
CA LEU A 249 -5.77 -20.47 -4.14
C LEU A 249 -5.73 -21.99 -3.84
N SER A 250 -4.61 -22.67 -4.13
CA SER A 250 -4.45 -24.09 -3.76
C SER A 250 -4.44 -24.33 -2.25
N VAL A 251 -4.10 -23.30 -1.47
CA VAL A 251 -4.10 -23.34 0.01
C VAL A 251 -5.37 -22.69 0.58
N HIS A 252 -5.85 -21.62 -0.06
CA HIS A 252 -7.02 -20.84 0.35
C HIS A 252 -8.02 -20.72 -0.81
N PRO A 253 -8.79 -21.78 -1.10
CA PRO A 253 -9.67 -21.84 -2.29
C PRO A 253 -10.80 -20.82 -2.27
N ASP A 254 -11.22 -20.36 -1.10
CA ASP A 254 -12.30 -19.40 -0.93
C ASP A 254 -11.83 -17.91 -1.01
N ALA A 255 -10.52 -17.68 -1.18
CA ALA A 255 -9.97 -16.32 -1.21
C ALA A 255 -10.40 -15.58 -2.49
N ASN A 256 -11.04 -14.42 -2.33
CA ASN A 256 -11.31 -13.50 -3.43
C ASN A 256 -10.06 -12.67 -3.72
N ILE A 257 -9.25 -13.11 -4.69
CA ILE A 257 -8.02 -12.43 -5.06
C ILE A 257 -8.33 -11.24 -5.98
N ILE A 258 -7.98 -10.05 -5.49
CA ILE A 258 -8.09 -8.79 -6.20
C ILE A 258 -6.69 -8.42 -6.71
N GLU A 259 -6.48 -8.57 -8.02
CA GLU A 259 -5.22 -8.20 -8.66
C GLU A 259 -5.17 -6.70 -8.91
N ARG A 260 -4.03 -6.06 -8.58
CA ARG A 260 -3.77 -4.64 -8.79
C ARG A 260 -2.35 -4.39 -9.25
N THR A 261 -2.21 -3.46 -10.20
CA THR A 261 -0.90 -2.88 -10.52
C THR A 261 -0.59 -1.80 -9.49
N ALA A 262 0.61 -1.84 -8.93
CA ALA A 262 1.09 -0.83 -8.00
C ALA A 262 1.20 0.54 -8.68
N GLY A 263 0.80 1.59 -7.98
CA GLY A 263 0.97 2.98 -8.42
C GLY A 263 2.44 3.41 -8.48
N ALA A 264 2.68 4.63 -8.97
CA ALA A 264 4.03 5.14 -9.14
C ALA A 264 4.77 5.31 -7.80
N THR A 265 4.07 5.69 -6.73
CA THR A 265 4.66 5.80 -5.38
C THR A 265 5.22 4.47 -4.89
N ILE A 266 4.46 3.39 -4.97
CA ILE A 266 4.90 2.05 -4.54
C ILE A 266 6.00 1.53 -5.48
N THR A 267 5.83 1.70 -6.79
CA THR A 267 6.82 1.31 -7.81
C THR A 267 8.16 2.03 -7.61
N ALA A 268 8.15 3.31 -7.20
CA ALA A 268 9.37 4.08 -6.91
C ALA A 268 10.24 3.47 -5.80
N HIS A 269 9.65 2.68 -4.92
CA HIS A 269 10.35 2.02 -3.82
C HIS A 269 10.58 0.52 -4.02
N THR A 270 9.78 -0.16 -4.86
CA THR A 270 9.88 -1.62 -5.06
C THR A 270 10.59 -2.01 -6.36
N GLY A 271 10.53 -1.15 -7.38
CA GLY A 271 11.13 -1.43 -8.69
C GLY A 271 10.36 -2.47 -9.51
N LYS A 272 11.05 -3.03 -10.53
CA LYS A 272 10.51 -4.06 -11.43
C LYS A 272 10.37 -5.42 -10.74
N ASN A 273 9.45 -6.26 -11.23
CA ASN A 273 9.26 -7.66 -10.82
C ASN A 273 9.03 -7.84 -9.31
N ALA A 274 8.29 -6.92 -8.70
CA ALA A 274 7.84 -7.05 -7.32
C ALA A 274 6.37 -7.44 -7.26
N PHE A 275 5.98 -8.25 -6.29
CA PHE A 275 4.58 -8.44 -5.94
C PHE A 275 4.39 -8.73 -4.45
N ALA A 276 3.18 -8.46 -3.97
CA ALA A 276 2.77 -8.62 -2.59
C ALA A 276 1.44 -9.35 -2.48
N PHE A 277 1.28 -10.17 -1.45
CA PHE A 277 -0.02 -10.57 -0.92
C PHE A 277 -0.34 -9.72 0.30
N ILE A 278 -1.54 -9.11 0.29
CA ILE A 278 -1.99 -8.20 1.35
C ILE A 278 -3.45 -8.53 1.68
N PHE A 279 -3.73 -8.86 2.93
CA PHE A 279 -5.06 -9.29 3.38
C PHE A 279 -5.21 -9.08 4.89
N PHE A 280 -6.43 -9.14 5.41
CA PHE A 280 -6.65 -9.27 6.84
C PHE A 280 -6.46 -10.73 7.27
N GLY A 281 -5.65 -10.95 8.29
CA GLY A 281 -5.55 -12.22 9.00
C GLY A 281 -6.59 -12.35 10.11
N SER A 282 -6.51 -13.47 10.87
CA SER A 282 -7.46 -13.83 11.92
C SER A 282 -7.32 -13.06 13.24
N LYS A 283 -6.47 -12.04 13.33
CA LYS A 283 -6.43 -11.19 14.53
C LYS A 283 -7.76 -10.43 14.65
N GLU A 284 -8.57 -10.81 15.62
CA GLU A 284 -9.77 -10.10 16.04
C GLU A 284 -9.46 -8.70 16.58
#